data_1f925c90366b66887c9c05ee7f91ec4e
#
_entry.id   1f925c90366b66887c9c05ee7f91ec4e
#
_cell.length_a   1.000
_cell.length_b   1.000
_cell.length_c   1.000
_cell.angle_alpha   90.00
_cell.angle_beta   90.00
_cell.angle_gamma   90.00
#
_symmetry.space_group_name_H-M   'P 1'
#
loop_
_entity.id
_entity.type
_entity.pdbx_description
1 polymer ?
#
loop_
_entity_poly.entity_id
_entity_poly.type
_entity_poly.pdbx_seq_one_letter_code
_entity_poly.pdbx_strand_id
1 'polypeptide(L)'
;MQNAKWGETLKENQALELSFEFAVRIVNLYKYLTGECREYVMSKQLLRSGTSIGANIAEAQRGQSKADFYAKMCIALKEANETEYWLKLLHRTEYLSTAQFDSINADCVQLLGLLMAICKTTEARK
;
A
#
# COMPACT_ATOMS: atom_id res chain seq x y z
N MET A 1 -28.29 14.93 -1.14
CA MET A 1 -27.34 14.19 -1.92
C MET A 1 -25.91 14.59 -1.59
N GLN A 2 -25.07 13.63 -1.50
CA GLN A 2 -23.68 13.86 -1.20
C GLN A 2 -22.95 14.46 -2.39
N ASN A 3 -22.26 15.54 -2.19
CA ASN A 3 -21.44 16.10 -3.25
C ASN A 3 -20.20 15.21 -3.45
N ALA A 4 -19.83 15.05 -4.70
CA ALA A 4 -18.60 14.34 -5.00
C ALA A 4 -17.42 15.13 -4.44
N LYS A 5 -16.59 14.48 -3.67
CA LYS A 5 -15.38 15.09 -3.13
C LYS A 5 -14.20 14.64 -3.98
N TRP A 6 -13.15 15.49 -4.02
CA TRP A 6 -11.90 14.99 -4.54
C TRP A 6 -11.56 13.77 -3.68
N GLY A 7 -11.14 12.69 -4.31
CA GLY A 7 -10.84 11.47 -3.60
C GLY A 7 -11.95 10.43 -3.63
N GLU A 8 -13.09 10.72 -4.29
CA GLU A 8 -14.21 9.77 -4.35
C GLU A 8 -14.41 9.18 -5.75
N THR A 9 -13.33 8.96 -6.50
CA THR A 9 -13.41 8.30 -7.79
C THR A 9 -13.44 6.79 -7.58
N LEU A 10 -13.80 6.05 -8.64
CA LEU A 10 -13.79 4.60 -8.59
C LEU A 10 -12.40 4.06 -8.26
N LYS A 11 -11.35 4.61 -8.87
CA LYS A 11 -9.98 4.18 -8.58
C LYS A 11 -9.60 4.44 -7.14
N GLU A 12 -10.02 5.58 -6.60
CA GLU A 12 -9.71 5.92 -5.21
C GLU A 12 -10.41 4.98 -4.25
N ASN A 13 -11.66 4.60 -4.55
CA ASN A 13 -12.39 3.63 -3.74
C ASN A 13 -11.75 2.25 -3.82
N GLN A 14 -11.31 1.84 -5.02
CA GLN A 14 -10.59 0.58 -5.18
C GLN A 14 -9.30 0.57 -4.38
N ALA A 15 -8.55 1.69 -4.43
CA ALA A 15 -7.30 1.79 -3.69
C ALA A 15 -7.53 1.68 -2.19
N LEU A 16 -8.59 2.32 -1.71
CA LEU A 16 -8.93 2.28 -0.28
C LEU A 16 -9.24 0.85 0.16
N GLU A 17 -10.10 0.15 -0.57
CA GLU A 17 -10.49 -1.22 -0.23
C GLU A 17 -9.32 -2.18 -0.38
N LEU A 18 -8.62 -2.12 -1.49
CA LEU A 18 -7.50 -3.03 -1.75
C LEU A 18 -6.38 -2.83 -0.75
N SER A 19 -6.09 -1.57 -0.39
CA SER A 19 -5.00 -1.30 0.56
C SER A 19 -5.31 -1.81 1.96
N PHE A 20 -6.59 -1.82 2.35
CA PHE A 20 -6.97 -2.38 3.64
C PHE A 20 -6.80 -3.91 3.62
N GLU A 21 -7.29 -4.58 2.58
CA GLU A 21 -7.14 -6.03 2.45
C GLU A 21 -5.67 -6.41 2.34
N PHE A 22 -4.90 -5.59 1.64
CA PHE A 22 -3.46 -5.80 1.56
C PHE A 22 -2.80 -5.69 2.93
N ALA A 23 -3.21 -4.70 3.74
CA ALA A 23 -2.69 -4.55 5.10
C ALA A 23 -2.98 -5.79 5.94
N VAL A 24 -4.16 -6.40 5.78
CA VAL A 24 -4.50 -7.65 6.47
C VAL A 24 -3.51 -8.74 6.07
N ARG A 25 -3.24 -8.86 4.77
CA ARG A 25 -2.27 -9.86 4.28
C ARG A 25 -0.87 -9.59 4.81
N ILE A 26 -0.47 -8.33 4.89
CA ILE A 26 0.84 -7.94 5.42
C ILE A 26 0.96 -8.32 6.89
N VAL A 27 -0.08 -8.08 7.69
CA VAL A 27 -0.07 -8.48 9.10
C VAL A 27 0.07 -9.99 9.23
N ASN A 28 -0.66 -10.74 8.41
CA ASN A 28 -0.56 -12.21 8.45
C ASN A 28 0.82 -12.69 8.01
N LEU A 29 1.40 -12.03 7.01
CA LEU A 29 2.76 -12.35 6.57
C LEU A 29 3.77 -12.03 7.68
N TYR A 30 3.59 -10.91 8.36
CA TYR A 30 4.44 -10.56 9.51
C TYR A 30 4.41 -11.65 10.57
N LYS A 31 3.20 -12.15 10.90
CA LYS A 31 3.06 -13.23 11.88
C LYS A 31 3.82 -14.49 11.44
N TYR A 32 3.74 -14.81 10.16
CA TYR A 32 4.44 -15.97 9.60
C TYR A 32 5.97 -15.76 9.67
N LEU A 33 6.43 -14.58 9.25
CA LEU A 33 7.86 -14.30 9.22
C LEU A 33 8.48 -14.31 10.61
N THR A 34 7.78 -13.78 11.60
CA THR A 34 8.30 -13.75 12.97
C THR A 34 8.09 -15.09 13.67
N GLY A 35 6.96 -15.74 13.46
CA GLY A 35 6.61 -16.97 14.17
C GLY A 35 7.28 -18.20 13.60
N GLU A 36 7.27 -18.36 12.27
CA GLU A 36 7.83 -19.55 11.62
C GLU A 36 9.27 -19.34 11.18
N CYS A 37 9.55 -18.19 10.58
CA CYS A 37 10.88 -17.92 10.01
C CYS A 37 11.85 -17.28 10.99
N ARG A 38 11.33 -16.76 12.09
CA ARG A 38 12.12 -16.07 13.12
C ARG A 38 12.91 -14.91 12.55
N GLU A 39 12.32 -14.24 11.57
CA GLU A 39 12.91 -13.07 10.95
C GLU A 39 12.24 -11.84 11.58
N TYR A 40 13.01 -10.98 12.23
CA TYR A 40 12.47 -9.91 13.05
C TYR A 40 12.82 -8.50 12.59
N VAL A 41 13.67 -8.38 11.58
CA VAL A 41 14.21 -7.09 11.15
C VAL A 41 13.50 -6.61 9.89
N MET A 42 13.61 -7.38 8.80
CA MET A 42 12.93 -7.02 7.56
C MET A 42 11.43 -7.09 7.70
N SER A 43 10.94 -8.06 8.48
CA SER A 43 9.50 -8.21 8.71
C SER A 43 8.90 -6.96 9.35
N LYS A 44 9.63 -6.33 10.27
CA LYS A 44 9.16 -5.10 10.92
C LYS A 44 9.06 -3.96 9.91
N GLN A 45 10.04 -3.84 9.02
CA GLN A 45 10.00 -2.81 7.99
C GLN A 45 8.85 -3.05 7.00
N LEU A 46 8.64 -4.31 6.65
CA LEU A 46 7.53 -4.69 5.78
C LEU A 46 6.18 -4.35 6.44
N LEU A 47 6.03 -4.69 7.72
CA LEU A 47 4.80 -4.38 8.46
C LEU A 47 4.54 -2.88 8.44
N ARG A 48 5.55 -2.07 8.75
CA ARG A 48 5.42 -0.62 8.77
C ARG A 48 5.01 -0.07 7.41
N SER A 49 5.76 -0.40 6.36
CA SER A 49 5.49 0.16 5.04
C SER A 49 4.18 -0.39 4.46
N GLY A 50 3.96 -1.68 4.61
CA GLY A 50 2.79 -2.34 4.01
C GLY A 50 1.47 -1.88 4.62
N THR A 51 1.45 -1.56 5.91
CA THR A 51 0.23 -1.04 6.56
C THR A 51 0.09 0.46 6.40
N SER A 52 1.20 1.18 6.15
CA SER A 52 1.17 2.62 5.94
C SER A 52 0.49 3.02 4.64
N ILE A 53 0.45 2.13 3.65
CA ILE A 53 -0.22 2.42 2.39
C ILE A 53 -1.69 2.76 2.65
N GLY A 54 -2.41 1.83 3.26
CA GLY A 54 -3.83 2.01 3.55
C GLY A 54 -4.10 3.10 4.56
N ALA A 55 -3.20 3.24 5.55
CA ALA A 55 -3.36 4.30 6.55
C ALA A 55 -3.34 5.68 5.90
N ASN A 56 -2.42 5.90 4.96
CA ASN A 56 -2.33 7.19 4.28
C ASN A 56 -3.50 7.41 3.31
N ILE A 57 -3.94 6.36 2.62
CA ILE A 57 -5.11 6.46 1.74
C ILE A 57 -6.35 6.83 2.56
N ALA A 58 -6.52 6.18 3.72
CA ALA A 58 -7.65 6.46 4.61
C ALA A 58 -7.61 7.91 5.10
N GLU A 59 -6.41 8.39 5.49
CA GLU A 59 -6.27 9.78 5.92
C GLU A 59 -6.52 10.78 4.80
N ALA A 60 -6.15 10.41 3.57
CA ALA A 60 -6.38 11.26 2.40
C ALA A 60 -7.85 11.58 2.23
N GLN A 61 -8.74 10.63 2.57
CA GLN A 61 -10.19 10.82 2.45
C GLN A 61 -10.70 11.92 3.37
N ARG A 62 -9.96 12.25 4.40
CA ARG A 62 -10.31 13.29 5.38
C ARG A 62 -9.50 14.55 5.22
N GLY A 63 -8.79 14.69 4.09
CA GLY A 63 -7.96 15.86 3.84
C GLY A 63 -8.77 17.14 3.80
N GLN A 64 -8.14 18.22 4.22
CA GLN A 64 -8.79 19.54 4.27
C GLN A 64 -8.81 20.21 2.92
N SER A 65 -7.96 19.76 2.00
CA SER A 65 -7.80 20.40 0.70
C SER A 65 -7.33 19.37 -0.32
N LYS A 66 -7.37 19.76 -1.59
CA LYS A 66 -6.82 18.94 -2.66
C LYS A 66 -5.32 18.69 -2.44
N ALA A 67 -4.61 19.70 -1.94
CA ALA A 67 -3.19 19.57 -1.66
C ALA A 67 -2.94 18.54 -0.55
N ASP A 68 -3.77 18.53 0.49
CA ASP A 68 -3.66 17.53 1.56
C ASP A 68 -3.93 16.13 1.03
N PHE A 69 -4.97 15.99 0.22
CA PHE A 69 -5.30 14.72 -0.40
C PHE A 69 -4.13 14.21 -1.23
N TYR A 70 -3.61 15.07 -2.11
CA TYR A 70 -2.50 14.72 -2.99
C TYR A 70 -1.27 14.31 -2.18
N ALA A 71 -0.93 15.08 -1.14
CA ALA A 71 0.22 14.78 -0.31
C ALA A 71 0.13 13.39 0.32
N LYS A 72 -1.06 13.04 0.85
CA LYS A 72 -1.25 11.73 1.47
C LYS A 72 -1.20 10.59 0.46
N MET A 73 -1.77 10.80 -0.72
CA MET A 73 -1.72 9.77 -1.76
C MET A 73 -0.29 9.56 -2.26
N CYS A 74 0.50 10.62 -2.34
CA CYS A 74 1.91 10.49 -2.73
C CYS A 74 2.72 9.75 -1.66
N ILE A 75 2.41 9.96 -0.39
CA ILE A 75 3.06 9.21 0.69
C ILE A 75 2.68 7.73 0.56
N ALA A 76 1.40 7.44 0.30
CA ALA A 76 0.96 6.06 0.11
C ALA A 76 1.72 5.39 -1.05
N LEU A 77 1.92 6.10 -2.15
CA LEU A 77 2.68 5.60 -3.29
C LEU A 77 4.12 5.27 -2.90
N LYS A 78 4.74 6.16 -2.15
CA LYS A 78 6.10 5.95 -1.66
C LYS A 78 6.18 4.69 -0.78
N GLU A 79 5.20 4.52 0.12
CA GLU A 79 5.17 3.35 0.99
C GLU A 79 4.94 2.05 0.20
N ALA A 80 4.15 2.12 -0.86
CA ALA A 80 3.93 0.95 -1.72
C ALA A 80 5.22 0.55 -2.44
N ASN A 81 6.00 1.53 -2.89
CA ASN A 81 7.31 1.26 -3.49
C ASN A 81 8.25 0.61 -2.48
N GLU A 82 8.27 1.10 -1.25
CA GLU A 82 9.12 0.52 -0.21
C GLU A 82 8.67 -0.91 0.10
N THR A 83 7.37 -1.14 0.14
CA THR A 83 6.81 -2.47 0.41
C THR A 83 7.25 -3.46 -0.65
N GLU A 84 7.22 -3.07 -1.92
CA GLU A 84 7.68 -3.93 -2.99
C GLU A 84 9.16 -4.28 -2.83
N TYR A 85 9.95 -3.31 -2.41
CA TYR A 85 11.37 -3.55 -2.13
C TYR A 85 11.55 -4.67 -1.08
N TRP A 86 10.83 -4.57 0.03
CA TRP A 86 10.97 -5.57 1.10
C TRP A 86 10.46 -6.94 0.66
N LEU A 87 9.36 -7.00 -0.11
CA LEU A 87 8.85 -8.27 -0.62
C LEU A 87 9.88 -8.95 -1.53
N LYS A 88 10.48 -8.18 -2.43
CA LYS A 88 11.51 -8.72 -3.33
C LYS A 88 12.73 -9.22 -2.57
N LEU A 89 13.15 -8.47 -1.56
CA LEU A 89 14.31 -8.85 -0.77
C LEU A 89 14.04 -10.12 0.03
N LEU A 90 12.85 -10.23 0.64
CA LEU A 90 12.47 -11.43 1.38
C LEU A 90 12.40 -12.66 0.45
N HIS A 91 11.93 -12.45 -0.77
CA HIS A 91 11.88 -13.53 -1.75
C HIS A 91 13.28 -13.94 -2.17
N ARG A 92 14.12 -12.97 -2.51
CA ARG A 92 15.49 -13.24 -2.98
C ARG A 92 16.34 -13.93 -1.91
N THR A 93 16.05 -13.66 -0.64
CA THR A 93 16.78 -14.25 0.48
C THR A 93 16.10 -15.50 1.04
N GLU A 94 15.09 -16.00 0.34
CA GLU A 94 14.44 -17.29 0.58
C GLU A 94 13.58 -17.36 1.84
N TYR A 95 13.14 -16.22 2.35
CA TYR A 95 12.11 -16.20 3.40
C TYR A 95 10.71 -16.41 2.82
N LEU A 96 10.52 -16.07 1.56
CA LEU A 96 9.26 -16.28 0.85
C LEU A 96 9.51 -17.20 -0.33
N SER A 97 8.64 -18.21 -0.50
CA SER A 97 8.66 -19.01 -1.71
C SER A 97 8.20 -18.16 -2.89
N THR A 98 8.45 -18.65 -4.11
CA THR A 98 7.96 -17.96 -5.31
C THR A 98 6.45 -17.83 -5.31
N ALA A 99 5.74 -18.89 -4.88
CA ALA A 99 4.27 -18.83 -4.81
C ALA A 99 3.77 -17.80 -3.82
N GLN A 100 4.39 -17.74 -2.63
CA GLN A 100 4.04 -16.75 -1.62
C GLN A 100 4.30 -15.33 -2.12
N PHE A 101 5.47 -15.14 -2.70
CA PHE A 101 5.86 -13.84 -3.23
C PHE A 101 4.93 -13.39 -4.35
N ASP A 102 4.71 -14.25 -5.34
CA ASP A 102 3.88 -13.90 -6.50
C ASP A 102 2.47 -13.50 -6.05
N SER A 103 1.92 -14.23 -5.08
CA SER A 103 0.56 -13.97 -4.60
C SER A 103 0.44 -12.58 -3.97
N ILE A 104 1.32 -12.24 -3.03
CA ILE A 104 1.20 -10.96 -2.32
C ILE A 104 1.73 -9.80 -3.16
N ASN A 105 2.75 -10.05 -3.97
CA ASN A 105 3.31 -9.00 -4.81
C ASN A 105 2.36 -8.56 -5.91
N ALA A 106 1.48 -9.45 -6.36
CA ALA A 106 0.45 -9.09 -7.34
C ALA A 106 -0.44 -7.96 -6.79
N ASP A 107 -0.83 -8.06 -5.52
CA ASP A 107 -1.63 -7.01 -4.89
C ASP A 107 -0.83 -5.72 -4.74
N CYS A 108 0.44 -5.84 -4.40
CA CYS A 108 1.31 -4.67 -4.27
C CYS A 108 1.45 -3.93 -5.60
N VAL A 109 1.67 -4.68 -6.68
CA VAL A 109 1.80 -4.10 -8.03
C VAL A 109 0.50 -3.42 -8.45
N GLN A 110 -0.65 -4.03 -8.13
CA GLN A 110 -1.94 -3.44 -8.43
C GLN A 110 -2.12 -2.13 -7.68
N LEU A 111 -1.75 -2.09 -6.40
CA LEU A 111 -1.79 -0.85 -5.61
C LEU A 111 -0.88 0.21 -6.20
N LEU A 112 0.32 -0.17 -6.59
CA LEU A 112 1.26 0.76 -7.23
C LEU A 112 0.64 1.39 -8.47
N GLY A 113 0.02 0.58 -9.31
CA GLY A 113 -0.64 1.09 -10.52
C GLY A 113 -1.75 2.08 -10.22
N LEU A 114 -2.61 1.74 -9.25
CA LEU A 114 -3.71 2.61 -8.85
C LEU A 114 -3.19 3.93 -8.28
N LEU A 115 -2.19 3.85 -7.40
CA LEU A 115 -1.64 5.04 -6.75
C LEU A 115 -0.90 5.94 -7.74
N MET A 116 -0.17 5.36 -8.68
CA MET A 116 0.49 6.15 -9.72
C MET A 116 -0.53 6.90 -10.57
N ALA A 117 -1.63 6.22 -10.95
CA ALA A 117 -2.68 6.84 -11.73
C ALA A 117 -3.37 7.97 -10.95
N ILE A 118 -3.66 7.74 -9.67
CA ILE A 118 -4.32 8.73 -8.82
C ILE A 118 -3.42 9.95 -8.61
N CYS A 119 -2.16 9.73 -8.30
CA CYS A 119 -1.22 10.82 -8.06
C CYS A 119 -1.01 11.65 -9.32
N LYS A 120 -0.89 11.01 -10.46
CA LYS A 120 -0.73 11.71 -11.75
C LYS A 120 -1.96 12.55 -12.07
N THR A 121 -3.16 11.98 -11.90
CA THR A 121 -4.40 12.69 -12.17
C THR A 121 -4.58 13.88 -11.23
N THR A 122 -4.29 13.66 -9.94
CA THR A 122 -4.43 14.73 -8.94
C THR A 122 -3.45 15.86 -9.20
N GLU A 123 -2.22 15.53 -9.60
CA GLU A 123 -1.23 16.54 -9.93
C GLU A 123 -1.68 17.37 -11.12
N ALA A 124 -2.25 16.74 -12.15
CA ALA A 124 -2.71 17.44 -13.34
C ALA A 124 -3.85 18.41 -13.05
N ARG A 125 -4.58 18.20 -11.95
CA ARG A 125 -5.70 19.05 -11.56
C ARG A 125 -5.30 20.22 -10.66
N LYS A 126 -4.07 20.28 -10.24
CA LYS A 126 -3.61 21.32 -9.31
C LYS A 126 -3.65 22.71 -9.93
#